data_7607854f7e4508202cc2bcf63ae4edcb
#
_entry.id   7607854f7e4508202cc2bcf63ae4edcb
#
_cell.length_a   1.000
_cell.length_b   1.000
_cell.length_c   1.000
_cell.angle_alpha   90.00
_cell.angle_beta   90.00
_cell.angle_gamma   90.00
#
_symmetry.space_group_name_H-M   'P 1'
#
loop_
_entity.id
_entity.type
_entity.pdbx_description
1 polymer ?
#
loop_
_entity_poly.entity_id
_entity_poly.type
_entity_poly.pdbx_seq_one_letter_code
_entity_poly.pdbx_strand_id
1 'polypeptide(L)'
;MKIFNSLTGKKETFKPKIKREVSIYICGLTPYDDVHIGHARTFINFDVIVKFLRFVGFKVKYVRNITDVDDKIINRAKEEGIPALDFSKKFIKEMHNDFFSLGIDSPDVEPKVSDHIEEIISMIQSLEEKGYAYRKNESDVYFDIQKFKDYGKLANRTLDQLSAAERTIKDLNKKHEADFVLWKMDTDGITWPSPWGEGRPGWHIECSAMSIKYLGEEFDIHGGGLDLKFPHHENEIAQAECATERNFASLWMHTGPLRIEDKKMSKSLKNFITVKDILKDFHPEVLRLFFLLTHYRSPISYSKEGLENAKRVLDKFYTLFSDIKTCLLYTSPSPRDRS
;
A
#
# COMPACT_ATOMS: atom_id res chain seq x y z
N MET A 1 16.26 -15.77 7.35
CA MET A 1 15.37 -16.04 6.19
C MET A 1 15.84 -15.29 4.96
N LYS A 2 15.40 -15.72 3.75
CA LYS A 2 15.70 -14.99 2.51
C LYS A 2 14.42 -14.40 1.94
N ILE A 3 14.42 -13.10 1.60
CA ILE A 3 13.28 -12.38 1.03
C ILE A 3 13.70 -11.80 -0.32
N PHE A 4 12.78 -11.72 -1.27
CA PHE A 4 13.04 -11.09 -2.55
C PHE A 4 12.93 -9.57 -2.40
N ASN A 5 13.99 -8.87 -2.78
CA ASN A 5 14.03 -7.41 -2.79
C ASN A 5 13.74 -6.90 -4.21
N SER A 6 12.66 -6.14 -4.38
CA SER A 6 12.27 -5.58 -5.68
C SER A 6 13.25 -4.51 -6.18
N LEU A 7 14.03 -3.90 -5.27
CA LEU A 7 15.06 -2.92 -5.63
C LEU A 7 16.24 -3.59 -6.34
N THR A 8 16.73 -4.68 -5.80
CA THR A 8 17.89 -5.39 -6.35
C THR A 8 17.52 -6.48 -7.34
N GLY A 9 16.23 -6.86 -7.38
CA GLY A 9 15.73 -7.95 -8.22
C GLY A 9 16.18 -9.35 -7.77
N LYS A 10 16.68 -9.50 -6.53
CA LYS A 10 17.29 -10.74 -6.02
C LYS A 10 16.69 -11.17 -4.68
N LYS A 11 16.82 -12.47 -4.36
CA LYS A 11 16.56 -12.97 -3.00
C LYS A 11 17.77 -12.70 -2.12
N GLU A 12 17.57 -11.95 -1.05
CA GLU A 12 18.61 -11.54 -0.10
C GLU A 12 18.35 -12.10 1.29
N THR A 13 19.42 -12.27 2.07
CA THR A 13 19.28 -12.60 3.49
C THR A 13 18.75 -11.38 4.22
N PHE A 14 17.55 -11.49 4.76
CA PHE A 14 16.93 -10.43 5.55
C PHE A 14 17.70 -10.21 6.85
N LYS A 15 18.15 -9.00 7.06
CA LYS A 15 18.83 -8.53 8.28
C LYS A 15 18.14 -7.23 8.71
N PRO A 16 17.35 -7.25 9.79
CA PRO A 16 16.74 -6.02 10.28
C PRO A 16 17.82 -5.05 10.80
N LYS A 17 17.55 -3.76 10.71
CA LYS A 17 18.45 -2.69 11.20
C LYS A 17 18.67 -2.77 12.71
N ILE A 18 17.62 -3.09 13.45
CA ILE A 18 17.68 -3.34 14.90
C ILE A 18 17.45 -4.82 15.14
N LYS A 19 18.35 -5.46 15.88
CA LYS A 19 18.27 -6.89 16.15
C LYS A 19 16.91 -7.27 16.77
N ARG A 20 16.20 -8.18 16.10
CA ARG A 20 14.85 -8.66 16.48
C ARG A 20 13.72 -7.64 16.41
N GLU A 21 13.96 -6.45 15.87
CA GLU A 21 12.89 -5.50 15.57
C GLU A 21 12.79 -5.35 14.05
N VAL A 22 11.57 -5.19 13.52
CA VAL A 22 11.31 -4.99 12.10
C VAL A 22 10.34 -3.84 11.94
N SER A 23 10.72 -2.85 11.17
CA SER A 23 9.90 -1.72 10.78
C SER A 23 9.36 -1.91 9.37
N ILE A 24 8.02 -1.81 9.22
CA ILE A 24 7.32 -2.06 7.96
C ILE A 24 6.39 -0.89 7.65
N TYR A 25 6.51 -0.33 6.45
CA TYR A 25 5.55 0.62 5.89
C TYR A 25 4.87 0.02 4.67
N ILE A 26 3.55 0.06 4.64
CA ILE A 26 2.75 -0.39 3.49
C ILE A 26 1.87 0.78 3.05
N CYS A 27 1.98 1.16 1.77
CA CYS A 27 1.09 2.16 1.21
C CYS A 27 -0.35 1.67 1.29
N GLY A 28 -1.19 2.50 1.91
CA GLY A 28 -2.59 2.21 2.18
C GLY A 28 -3.51 2.53 1.01
N LEU A 29 -4.78 2.68 1.30
CA LEU A 29 -5.81 2.95 0.31
C LEU A 29 -6.19 4.43 0.27
N THR A 30 -6.68 4.84 -0.91
CA THR A 30 -7.49 6.04 -1.07
C THR A 30 -8.96 5.63 -0.90
N PRO A 31 -9.64 6.02 0.19
CA PRO A 31 -11.00 5.56 0.53
C PRO A 31 -12.06 6.39 -0.21
N TYR A 32 -12.29 6.09 -1.47
CA TYR A 32 -13.30 6.74 -2.32
C TYR A 32 -14.35 5.76 -2.87
N ASP A 33 -14.21 4.47 -2.54
CA ASP A 33 -15.11 3.39 -2.96
C ASP A 33 -14.88 2.14 -2.09
N ASP A 34 -15.73 1.12 -2.24
CA ASP A 34 -15.59 -0.17 -1.57
C ASP A 34 -14.26 -0.85 -1.92
N VAL A 35 -13.75 -1.65 -0.98
CA VAL A 35 -12.50 -2.40 -1.16
C VAL A 35 -12.70 -3.47 -2.23
N HIS A 36 -11.91 -3.42 -3.28
CA HIS A 36 -11.92 -4.44 -4.31
C HIS A 36 -10.96 -5.59 -4.01
N ILE A 37 -11.19 -6.75 -4.63
CA ILE A 37 -10.40 -7.97 -4.39
C ILE A 37 -8.90 -7.82 -4.72
N GLY A 38 -8.51 -6.86 -5.57
CA GLY A 38 -7.10 -6.53 -5.81
C GLY A 38 -6.43 -5.90 -4.59
N HIS A 39 -7.11 -4.96 -3.90
CA HIS A 39 -6.67 -4.42 -2.62
C HIS A 39 -6.61 -5.51 -1.55
N ALA A 40 -7.69 -6.31 -1.43
CA ALA A 40 -7.75 -7.41 -0.48
C ALA A 40 -6.55 -8.35 -0.63
N ARG A 41 -6.16 -8.69 -1.86
CA ARG A 41 -4.98 -9.50 -2.14
C ARG A 41 -3.70 -8.90 -1.54
N THR A 42 -3.47 -7.63 -1.77
CA THR A 42 -2.27 -6.95 -1.25
C THR A 42 -2.24 -7.01 0.27
N PHE A 43 -3.32 -6.61 0.93
CA PHE A 43 -3.35 -6.52 2.40
C PHE A 43 -3.42 -7.88 3.09
N ILE A 44 -4.05 -8.90 2.49
CA ILE A 44 -3.98 -10.29 2.99
C ILE A 44 -2.54 -10.82 2.96
N ASN A 45 -1.79 -10.57 1.88
CA ASN A 45 -0.39 -11.01 1.79
C ASN A 45 0.48 -10.31 2.85
N PHE A 46 0.34 -9.00 3.02
CA PHE A 46 1.12 -8.29 4.04
C PHE A 46 0.68 -8.63 5.46
N ASP A 47 -0.59 -8.89 5.71
CA ASP A 47 -1.10 -9.42 6.99
C ASP A 47 -0.39 -10.74 7.35
N VAL A 48 -0.30 -11.66 6.39
CA VAL A 48 0.41 -12.94 6.61
C VAL A 48 1.91 -12.73 6.82
N ILE A 49 2.55 -11.81 6.10
CA ILE A 49 3.97 -11.49 6.27
C ILE A 49 4.22 -10.92 7.68
N VAL A 50 3.40 -9.98 8.13
CA VAL A 50 3.51 -9.38 9.47
C VAL A 50 3.28 -10.43 10.55
N LYS A 51 2.22 -11.25 10.43
CA LYS A 51 1.94 -12.36 11.35
C LYS A 51 3.07 -13.38 11.40
N PHE A 52 3.63 -13.73 10.25
CA PHE A 52 4.77 -14.65 10.18
C PHE A 52 6.01 -14.08 10.86
N LEU A 53 6.35 -12.81 10.63
CA LEU A 53 7.49 -12.16 11.28
C LEU A 53 7.32 -12.13 12.80
N ARG A 54 6.12 -11.82 13.29
CA ARG A 54 5.78 -11.88 14.72
C ARG A 54 5.90 -13.30 15.26
N PHE A 55 5.37 -14.30 14.53
CA PHE A 55 5.42 -15.71 14.90
C PHE A 55 6.85 -16.24 15.05
N VAL A 56 7.78 -15.84 14.18
CA VAL A 56 9.19 -16.25 14.28
C VAL A 56 10.00 -15.38 15.27
N GLY A 57 9.34 -14.55 16.06
CA GLY A 57 9.92 -13.85 17.21
C GLY A 57 10.49 -12.47 16.93
N PHE A 58 10.11 -11.82 15.83
CA PHE A 58 10.40 -10.40 15.64
C PHE A 58 9.34 -9.53 16.31
N LYS A 59 9.79 -8.44 16.93
CA LYS A 59 8.94 -7.31 17.30
C LYS A 59 8.71 -6.47 16.04
N VAL A 60 7.49 -6.45 15.51
CA VAL A 60 7.17 -5.74 14.27
C VAL A 60 6.43 -4.45 14.59
N LYS A 61 6.95 -3.32 14.09
CA LYS A 61 6.22 -2.05 13.99
C LYS A 61 5.68 -1.91 12.58
N TYR A 62 4.38 -2.11 12.43
CA TYR A 62 3.67 -2.07 11.17
C TYR A 62 2.88 -0.77 11.02
N VAL A 63 3.20 0.00 9.99
CA VAL A 63 2.53 1.26 9.63
C VAL A 63 1.85 1.09 8.28
N ARG A 64 0.59 1.52 8.18
CA ARG A 64 -0.17 1.58 6.94
C ARG A 64 -0.96 2.87 6.91
N ASN A 65 -0.74 3.73 5.93
CA ASN A 65 -1.43 5.00 5.84
C ASN A 65 -2.84 4.89 5.26
N ILE A 66 -3.58 5.97 5.39
CA ILE A 66 -4.84 6.23 4.67
C ILE A 66 -4.66 7.54 3.90
N THR A 67 -4.81 7.48 2.58
CA THR A 67 -4.81 8.65 1.71
C THR A 67 -6.22 9.24 1.68
N ASP A 68 -6.59 9.98 2.71
CA ASP A 68 -7.91 10.58 2.89
C ASP A 68 -8.10 11.92 2.17
N VAL A 69 -7.09 12.34 1.41
CA VAL A 69 -7.08 13.55 0.57
C VAL A 69 -6.58 13.18 -0.83
N ASP A 70 -7.47 13.21 -1.81
CA ASP A 70 -7.16 12.84 -3.20
C ASP A 70 -8.22 13.42 -4.14
N ASP A 71 -7.87 13.69 -5.40
CA ASP A 71 -8.81 14.16 -6.43
C ASP A 71 -10.04 13.28 -6.57
N LYS A 72 -9.90 11.95 -6.42
CA LYS A 72 -11.01 10.99 -6.53
C LYS A 72 -12.01 11.18 -5.39
N ILE A 73 -11.51 11.43 -4.17
CA ILE A 73 -12.35 11.71 -3.00
C ILE A 73 -13.11 13.03 -3.21
N ILE A 74 -12.39 14.08 -3.62
CA ILE A 74 -12.97 15.42 -3.84
C ILE A 74 -14.06 15.36 -4.91
N ASN A 75 -13.79 14.72 -6.04
CA ASN A 75 -14.76 14.61 -7.14
C ASN A 75 -16.00 13.79 -6.73
N ARG A 76 -15.84 12.67 -6.05
CA ARG A 76 -16.94 11.84 -5.59
C ARG A 76 -17.77 12.53 -4.50
N ALA A 77 -17.11 13.24 -3.59
CA ALA A 77 -17.79 14.03 -2.56
C ALA A 77 -18.64 15.15 -3.15
N LYS A 78 -18.14 15.83 -4.21
CA LYS A 78 -18.91 16.82 -4.97
C LYS A 78 -20.13 16.19 -5.64
N GLU A 79 -19.99 14.99 -6.23
CA GLU A 79 -21.12 14.25 -6.83
C GLU A 79 -22.21 13.90 -5.79
N GLU A 80 -21.80 13.54 -4.55
CA GLU A 80 -22.72 13.23 -3.45
C GLU A 80 -23.20 14.47 -2.67
N GLY A 81 -22.62 15.65 -2.93
CA GLY A 81 -22.99 16.91 -2.25
C GLY A 81 -22.62 16.98 -0.77
N ILE A 82 -21.55 16.27 -0.37
CA ILE A 82 -21.05 16.23 1.02
C ILE A 82 -19.59 16.68 1.11
N PRO A 83 -19.12 17.14 2.30
CA PRO A 83 -17.73 17.49 2.49
C PRO A 83 -16.80 16.29 2.23
N ALA A 84 -15.67 16.53 1.55
CA ALA A 84 -14.79 15.46 1.10
C ALA A 84 -14.17 14.66 2.27
N LEU A 85 -13.85 15.29 3.41
CA LEU A 85 -13.40 14.56 4.60
C LEU A 85 -14.49 13.68 5.23
N ASP A 86 -15.74 14.08 5.16
CA ASP A 86 -16.85 13.25 5.65
C ASP A 86 -17.12 12.08 4.69
N PHE A 87 -16.98 12.34 3.38
CA PHE A 87 -17.01 11.27 2.37
C PHE A 87 -15.92 10.24 2.63
N SER A 88 -14.66 10.66 2.83
CA SER A 88 -13.55 9.73 3.11
C SER A 88 -13.76 8.96 4.41
N LYS A 89 -14.25 9.60 5.49
CA LYS A 89 -14.57 8.92 6.77
C LYS A 89 -15.57 7.78 6.60
N LYS A 90 -16.59 7.97 5.75
CA LYS A 90 -17.56 6.92 5.41
C LYS A 90 -16.84 5.69 4.82
N PHE A 91 -16.00 5.89 3.82
CA PHE A 91 -15.30 4.79 3.15
C PHE A 91 -14.14 4.21 3.97
N ILE A 92 -13.51 4.98 4.86
CA ILE A 92 -12.56 4.45 5.85
C ILE A 92 -13.26 3.44 6.76
N LYS A 93 -14.47 3.75 7.23
CA LYS A 93 -15.24 2.81 8.06
C LYS A 93 -15.60 1.54 7.29
N GLU A 94 -16.03 1.67 6.03
CA GLU A 94 -16.32 0.51 5.18
C GLU A 94 -15.07 -0.33 4.91
N MET A 95 -13.93 0.30 4.65
CA MET A 95 -12.63 -0.37 4.49
C MET A 95 -12.25 -1.16 5.75
N HIS A 96 -12.41 -0.59 6.93
CA HIS A 96 -12.13 -1.29 8.18
C HIS A 96 -13.06 -2.49 8.39
N ASN A 97 -14.36 -2.35 8.06
CA ASN A 97 -15.32 -3.45 8.11
C ASN A 97 -14.93 -4.60 7.16
N ASP A 98 -14.53 -4.27 5.93
CA ASP A 98 -14.09 -5.25 4.94
C ASP A 98 -12.80 -5.96 5.41
N PHE A 99 -11.82 -5.22 5.95
CA PHE A 99 -10.58 -5.80 6.48
C PHE A 99 -10.84 -6.67 7.70
N PHE A 100 -11.67 -6.23 8.63
CA PHE A 100 -12.10 -7.04 9.78
C PHE A 100 -12.77 -8.33 9.34
N SER A 101 -13.70 -8.25 8.38
CA SER A 101 -14.38 -9.42 7.82
C SER A 101 -13.41 -10.41 7.19
N LEU A 102 -12.32 -9.93 6.56
CA LEU A 102 -11.26 -10.74 5.99
C LEU A 102 -10.24 -11.25 7.03
N GLY A 103 -10.36 -10.88 8.31
CA GLY A 103 -9.39 -11.24 9.36
C GLY A 103 -8.00 -10.63 9.14
N ILE A 104 -7.96 -9.44 8.51
CA ILE A 104 -6.75 -8.62 8.38
C ILE A 104 -6.60 -7.80 9.65
N ASP A 105 -5.47 -7.94 10.33
CA ASP A 105 -5.20 -7.20 11.55
C ASP A 105 -4.99 -5.71 11.25
N SER A 106 -5.39 -4.86 12.20
CA SER A 106 -5.07 -3.45 12.16
C SER A 106 -3.55 -3.25 12.25
N PRO A 107 -2.98 -2.24 11.57
CA PRO A 107 -1.59 -1.87 11.77
C PRO A 107 -1.38 -1.30 13.17
N ASP A 108 -0.12 -1.24 13.62
CA ASP A 108 0.22 -0.62 14.91
C ASP A 108 0.02 0.90 14.85
N VAL A 109 0.17 1.49 13.66
CA VAL A 109 -0.11 2.92 13.38
C VAL A 109 -0.78 3.04 12.02
N GLU A 110 -1.89 3.78 11.95
CA GLU A 110 -2.62 4.03 10.70
C GLU A 110 -2.81 5.55 10.48
N PRO A 111 -1.74 6.25 10.03
CA PRO A 111 -1.78 7.69 9.85
C PRO A 111 -2.63 8.11 8.64
N LYS A 112 -3.33 9.25 8.75
CA LYS A 112 -4.05 9.89 7.67
C LYS A 112 -3.27 11.07 7.13
N VAL A 113 -3.41 11.34 5.85
CA VAL A 113 -2.77 12.49 5.21
C VAL A 113 -3.24 13.80 5.83
N SER A 114 -4.55 13.94 6.06
CA SER A 114 -5.14 15.15 6.66
C SER A 114 -4.59 15.53 8.03
N ASP A 115 -4.06 14.55 8.77
CA ASP A 115 -3.49 14.74 10.11
C ASP A 115 -1.96 14.99 10.07
N HIS A 116 -1.34 15.07 8.87
CA HIS A 116 0.13 15.11 8.69
C HIS A 116 0.62 16.21 7.74
N ILE A 117 -0.17 17.25 7.57
CA ILE A 117 0.13 18.35 6.64
C ILE A 117 1.41 19.10 7.03
N GLU A 118 1.67 19.30 8.31
CA GLU A 118 2.87 19.99 8.81
C GLU A 118 4.15 19.22 8.45
N GLU A 119 4.16 17.90 8.64
CA GLU A 119 5.29 17.06 8.28
C GLU A 119 5.54 17.04 6.77
N ILE A 120 4.47 17.04 5.98
CA ILE A 120 4.55 17.09 4.52
C ILE A 120 5.13 18.43 4.08
N ILE A 121 4.64 19.54 4.60
CA ILE A 121 5.16 20.89 4.30
C ILE A 121 6.64 20.97 4.67
N SER A 122 7.01 20.53 5.88
CA SER A 122 8.39 20.52 6.34
C SER A 122 9.33 19.75 5.42
N MET A 123 8.87 18.58 4.93
CA MET A 123 9.65 17.77 3.99
C MET A 123 9.82 18.47 2.65
N ILE A 124 8.77 19.10 2.13
CA ILE A 124 8.85 19.85 0.86
C ILE A 124 9.81 21.04 0.99
N GLN A 125 9.76 21.79 2.12
CA GLN A 125 10.71 22.87 2.39
C GLN A 125 12.16 22.37 2.42
N SER A 126 12.43 21.24 3.06
CA SER A 126 13.76 20.62 3.05
C SER A 126 14.23 20.27 1.63
N LEU A 127 13.33 19.74 0.79
CA LEU A 127 13.63 19.45 -0.62
C LEU A 127 13.90 20.75 -1.42
N GLU A 128 13.19 21.83 -1.11
CA GLU A 128 13.37 23.13 -1.75
C GLU A 128 14.71 23.76 -1.34
N GLU A 129 15.04 23.78 -0.05
CA GLU A 129 16.32 24.25 0.48
C GLU A 129 17.52 23.51 -0.12
N LYS A 130 17.39 22.21 -0.33
CA LYS A 130 18.40 21.37 -0.99
C LYS A 130 18.37 21.45 -2.51
N GLY A 131 17.42 22.20 -3.05
CA GLY A 131 17.28 22.48 -4.48
C GLY A 131 16.69 21.35 -5.30
N TYR A 132 16.05 20.33 -4.71
CA TYR A 132 15.35 19.26 -5.39
C TYR A 132 13.89 19.60 -5.71
N ALA A 133 13.31 20.56 -4.99
CA ALA A 133 12.00 21.09 -5.30
C ALA A 133 12.09 22.47 -5.94
N TYR A 134 11.10 22.81 -6.74
CA TYR A 134 11.01 24.13 -7.39
C TYR A 134 9.58 24.51 -7.65
N ARG A 135 9.37 25.82 -7.78
CA ARG A 135 8.12 26.42 -8.21
C ARG A 135 8.41 27.37 -9.38
N LYS A 136 7.52 27.44 -10.35
CA LYS A 136 7.58 28.40 -11.46
C LYS A 136 6.33 29.25 -11.43
N ASN A 137 6.50 30.57 -11.24
CA ASN A 137 5.39 31.48 -11.00
C ASN A 137 4.54 31.08 -9.79
N GLU A 138 3.22 31.26 -9.84
CA GLU A 138 2.26 30.84 -8.82
C GLU A 138 1.67 29.44 -9.09
N SER A 139 2.48 28.54 -9.71
CA SER A 139 2.07 27.18 -10.02
C SER A 139 2.23 26.23 -8.81
N ASP A 140 1.94 24.95 -9.04
CA ASP A 140 2.28 23.87 -8.12
C ASP A 140 3.77 23.83 -7.77
N VAL A 141 4.12 23.19 -6.65
CA VAL A 141 5.51 22.86 -6.31
C VAL A 141 5.85 21.51 -6.88
N TYR A 142 6.94 21.41 -7.63
CA TYR A 142 7.35 20.19 -8.31
C TYR A 142 8.67 19.66 -7.78
N PHE A 143 8.86 18.34 -7.85
CA PHE A 143 10.14 17.68 -7.67
C PHE A 143 10.90 17.66 -9.00
N ASP A 144 12.17 18.07 -8.99
CA ASP A 144 13.08 18.08 -10.13
C ASP A 144 13.80 16.73 -10.23
N ILE A 145 13.24 15.80 -11.03
CA ILE A 145 13.77 14.44 -11.13
C ILE A 145 15.18 14.38 -11.72
N GLN A 146 15.57 15.37 -12.52
CA GLN A 146 16.90 15.41 -13.16
C GLN A 146 18.02 15.61 -12.14
N LYS A 147 17.71 16.11 -10.95
CA LYS A 147 18.68 16.29 -9.86
C LYS A 147 18.92 15.04 -9.04
N PHE A 148 18.01 14.07 -9.05
CA PHE A 148 18.21 12.78 -8.38
C PHE A 148 18.79 11.76 -9.37
N LYS A 149 20.11 11.58 -9.33
CA LYS A 149 20.85 10.74 -10.30
C LYS A 149 20.40 9.28 -10.34
N ASP A 150 19.88 8.77 -9.22
CA ASP A 150 19.43 7.39 -9.07
C ASP A 150 17.94 7.19 -9.38
N TYR A 151 17.28 8.20 -9.99
CA TYR A 151 15.87 8.09 -10.35
C TYR A 151 15.64 6.96 -11.37
N GLY A 152 14.70 6.08 -11.08
CA GLY A 152 14.43 4.87 -11.86
C GLY A 152 15.10 3.60 -11.32
N LYS A 153 15.85 3.68 -10.20
CA LYS A 153 16.57 2.52 -9.62
C LYS A 153 15.62 1.40 -9.17
N LEU A 154 14.44 1.72 -8.62
CA LEU A 154 13.45 0.71 -8.24
C LEU A 154 12.75 0.15 -9.47
N ALA A 155 12.37 1.00 -10.43
CA ALA A 155 11.73 0.59 -11.67
C ALA A 155 12.68 -0.17 -12.60
N ASN A 156 13.99 -0.04 -12.39
CA ASN A 156 15.06 -0.53 -13.27
C ASN A 156 14.91 0.03 -14.69
N ARG A 157 14.73 1.35 -14.80
CA ARG A 157 14.54 2.10 -16.05
C ARG A 157 15.32 3.39 -16.04
N THR A 158 15.78 3.81 -17.22
CA THR A 158 16.38 5.14 -17.40
C THR A 158 15.31 6.23 -17.52
N LEU A 159 15.68 7.48 -17.26
CA LEU A 159 14.78 8.65 -17.40
C LEU A 159 14.14 8.72 -18.81
N ASP A 160 14.91 8.45 -19.86
CA ASP A 160 14.40 8.46 -21.24
C ASP A 160 13.29 7.40 -21.46
N GLN A 161 13.46 6.22 -20.85
CA GLN A 161 12.45 5.16 -20.92
C GLN A 161 11.18 5.48 -20.11
N LEU A 162 11.32 6.27 -19.05
CA LEU A 162 10.21 6.69 -18.20
C LEU A 162 9.43 7.82 -18.85
N SER A 163 10.10 8.82 -19.44
CA SER A 163 9.47 9.93 -20.16
C SER A 163 8.68 9.46 -21.39
N ALA A 164 9.14 8.44 -22.07
CA ALA A 164 8.43 7.86 -23.23
C ALA A 164 7.12 7.14 -22.85
N ALA A 165 6.95 6.75 -21.58
CA ALA A 165 5.78 6.02 -21.08
C ALA A 165 4.65 6.94 -20.59
N GLU A 166 4.96 8.17 -20.22
CA GLU A 166 3.98 9.18 -19.74
C GLU A 166 3.54 10.09 -20.91
N ARG A 167 2.45 9.70 -21.58
CA ARG A 167 1.73 10.58 -22.53
C ARG A 167 0.78 11.48 -21.74
N THR A 168 1.33 12.44 -21.02
CA THR A 168 0.56 13.47 -20.31
C THR A 168 0.47 14.77 -21.13
N ILE A 169 -0.59 15.53 -20.88
CA ILE A 169 -0.73 16.90 -21.39
C ILE A 169 0.49 17.70 -20.91
N LYS A 170 1.20 18.38 -21.83
CA LYS A 170 2.36 19.19 -21.48
C LYS A 170 1.98 20.27 -20.47
N ASP A 171 2.48 20.12 -19.26
CA ASP A 171 2.42 21.18 -18.27
C ASP A 171 3.63 22.11 -18.47
N LEU A 172 3.34 23.34 -18.90
CA LEU A 172 4.36 24.36 -19.19
C LEU A 172 5.13 24.84 -17.96
N ASN A 173 4.64 24.51 -16.76
CA ASN A 173 5.28 24.85 -15.50
C ASN A 173 6.36 23.86 -15.10
N LYS A 174 6.33 22.64 -15.62
CA LYS A 174 7.36 21.62 -15.39
C LYS A 174 8.64 21.94 -16.16
N LYS A 175 9.79 21.65 -15.54
CA LYS A 175 11.10 21.69 -16.21
C LYS A 175 11.30 20.45 -17.09
N HIS A 176 10.81 19.30 -16.61
CA HIS A 176 10.86 18.02 -17.30
C HIS A 176 9.47 17.35 -17.21
N GLU A 177 9.05 16.63 -18.24
CA GLU A 177 7.72 16.00 -18.31
C GLU A 177 7.44 15.05 -17.16
N ALA A 178 8.45 14.33 -16.68
CA ALA A 178 8.34 13.39 -15.58
C ALA A 178 8.48 14.03 -14.18
N ASP A 179 8.69 15.35 -14.07
CA ASP A 179 8.63 16.02 -12.78
C ASP A 179 7.23 15.85 -12.19
N PHE A 180 7.15 15.64 -10.90
CA PHE A 180 5.88 15.35 -10.23
C PHE A 180 5.57 16.36 -9.13
N VAL A 181 4.27 16.51 -8.84
CA VAL A 181 3.76 17.50 -7.89
C VAL A 181 4.07 17.05 -6.46
N LEU A 182 4.63 18.00 -5.68
CA LEU A 182 4.83 17.87 -4.23
C LEU A 182 3.71 18.59 -3.46
N TRP A 183 3.35 19.80 -3.90
CA TRP A 183 2.23 20.57 -3.38
C TRP A 183 1.39 21.08 -4.55
N LYS A 184 0.13 20.73 -4.58
CA LYS A 184 -0.82 21.17 -5.60
C LYS A 184 -1.52 22.42 -5.11
N MET A 185 -1.38 23.49 -5.86
CA MET A 185 -2.13 24.72 -5.63
C MET A 185 -3.59 24.49 -5.95
N ASP A 186 -4.45 24.70 -5.01
CA ASP A 186 -5.88 24.53 -5.18
C ASP A 186 -6.62 25.48 -4.22
N THR A 187 -7.73 26.01 -4.67
CA THR A 187 -8.63 26.86 -3.87
C THR A 187 -10.00 26.21 -3.68
N ASP A 188 -10.18 25.02 -4.28
CA ASP A 188 -11.44 24.32 -4.36
C ASP A 188 -11.32 22.91 -3.73
N GLY A 189 -12.21 22.60 -2.80
CA GLY A 189 -12.20 21.32 -2.10
C GLY A 189 -11.48 21.37 -0.75
N ILE A 190 -10.63 20.38 -0.45
CA ILE A 190 -9.85 20.32 0.79
C ILE A 190 -8.51 20.96 0.55
N THR A 191 -8.22 22.05 1.26
CA THR A 191 -6.96 22.78 1.17
C THR A 191 -6.43 23.13 2.55
N TRP A 192 -5.14 23.41 2.63
CA TRP A 192 -4.45 23.91 3.81
C TRP A 192 -3.52 25.07 3.42
N PRO A 193 -3.33 26.01 4.34
CA PRO A 193 -2.33 27.05 4.16
C PRO A 193 -0.93 26.47 4.14
N SER A 194 -0.09 26.99 3.25
CA SER A 194 1.32 26.61 3.12
C SER A 194 2.18 27.83 2.79
N PRO A 195 3.52 27.72 2.87
CA PRO A 195 4.42 28.79 2.40
C PRO A 195 4.24 29.16 0.90
N TRP A 196 3.66 28.27 0.13
CA TRP A 196 3.40 28.47 -1.30
C TRP A 196 1.99 28.99 -1.58
N GLY A 197 1.10 29.01 -0.60
CA GLY A 197 -0.30 29.39 -0.68
C GLY A 197 -1.24 28.23 -0.33
N GLU A 198 -2.54 28.48 -0.51
CA GLU A 198 -3.57 27.45 -0.29
C GLU A 198 -3.42 26.31 -1.28
N GLY A 199 -3.50 25.06 -0.77
CA GLY A 199 -3.35 23.89 -1.60
C GLY A 199 -3.38 22.60 -0.79
N ARG A 200 -2.87 21.53 -1.39
CA ARG A 200 -2.85 20.19 -0.81
C ARG A 200 -1.64 19.37 -1.26
N PRO A 201 -1.28 18.31 -0.51
CA PRO A 201 -0.17 17.44 -0.87
C PRO A 201 -0.31 16.80 -2.25
N GLY A 202 0.81 16.61 -2.92
CA GLY A 202 0.92 15.66 -4.02
C GLY A 202 0.87 14.21 -3.48
N TRP A 203 0.36 13.28 -4.27
CA TRP A 203 0.10 11.89 -3.85
C TRP A 203 1.32 11.13 -3.32
N HIS A 204 2.53 11.49 -3.73
CA HIS A 204 3.73 10.72 -3.38
C HIS A 204 4.39 11.17 -2.08
N ILE A 205 4.34 12.47 -1.78
CA ILE A 205 5.02 13.06 -0.61
C ILE A 205 4.39 12.61 0.71
N GLU A 206 3.12 12.25 0.69
CA GLU A 206 2.36 11.79 1.82
C GLU A 206 3.02 10.58 2.51
N CYS A 207 3.27 9.53 1.73
CA CYS A 207 3.87 8.30 2.23
C CYS A 207 5.32 8.50 2.68
N SER A 208 6.09 9.33 1.96
CA SER A 208 7.45 9.68 2.35
C SER A 208 7.50 10.37 3.71
N ALA A 209 6.67 11.39 3.92
CA ALA A 209 6.64 12.14 5.17
C ALA A 209 6.12 11.28 6.35
N MET A 210 5.02 10.55 6.15
CA MET A 210 4.43 9.72 7.19
C MET A 210 5.31 8.53 7.57
N SER A 211 5.97 7.87 6.62
CA SER A 211 6.88 6.77 6.92
C SER A 211 8.09 7.23 7.73
N ILE A 212 8.70 8.36 7.37
CA ILE A 212 9.81 8.95 8.12
C ILE A 212 9.37 9.33 9.53
N LYS A 213 8.22 9.95 9.69
CA LYS A 213 7.69 10.32 11.03
C LYS A 213 7.56 9.13 11.96
N TYR A 214 7.07 8.00 11.47
CA TYR A 214 6.76 6.85 12.32
C TYR A 214 7.85 5.80 12.39
N LEU A 215 8.67 5.67 11.36
CA LEU A 215 9.70 4.61 11.27
C LEU A 215 11.14 5.15 11.26
N GLY A 216 11.29 6.48 11.13
CA GLY A 216 12.59 7.12 10.98
C GLY A 216 13.03 7.23 9.52
N GLU A 217 14.15 7.91 9.29
CA GLU A 217 14.69 8.21 7.95
C GLU A 217 15.07 6.95 7.16
N GLU A 218 15.37 5.89 7.85
CA GLU A 218 15.71 4.58 7.30
C GLU A 218 14.95 3.48 8.04
N PHE A 219 14.27 2.59 7.30
CA PHE A 219 13.52 1.48 7.88
C PHE A 219 13.71 0.17 7.09
N ASP A 220 13.15 -0.95 7.59
CA ASP A 220 13.48 -2.26 7.06
C ASP A 220 12.73 -2.61 5.78
N ILE A 221 11.40 -2.50 5.76
CA ILE A 221 10.57 -3.01 4.66
C ILE A 221 9.56 -1.97 4.22
N HIS A 222 9.57 -1.67 2.93
CA HIS A 222 8.52 -0.90 2.26
C HIS A 222 7.78 -1.79 1.26
N GLY A 223 6.45 -1.68 1.20
CA GLY A 223 5.69 -2.52 0.29
C GLY A 223 4.34 -1.99 -0.15
N GLY A 224 3.78 -2.69 -1.14
CA GLY A 224 2.49 -2.37 -1.74
C GLY A 224 2.15 -3.28 -2.92
N GLY A 225 1.18 -2.88 -3.73
CA GLY A 225 0.89 -3.50 -5.02
C GLY A 225 2.02 -3.25 -6.04
N LEU A 226 2.17 -4.14 -7.02
CA LEU A 226 3.18 -3.96 -8.07
C LEU A 226 2.95 -2.69 -8.91
N ASP A 227 1.72 -2.25 -9.01
CA ASP A 227 1.33 -1.00 -9.69
C ASP A 227 1.86 0.26 -9.00
N LEU A 228 2.11 0.21 -7.70
CA LEU A 228 2.74 1.30 -6.95
C LEU A 228 4.26 1.36 -7.16
N LYS A 229 4.89 0.30 -7.67
CA LYS A 229 6.34 0.27 -7.88
C LYS A 229 6.82 1.46 -8.71
N PHE A 230 6.06 1.84 -9.73
CA PHE A 230 6.27 3.03 -10.54
C PHE A 230 4.90 3.65 -10.93
N PRO A 231 4.74 4.98 -10.80
CA PRO A 231 5.75 5.94 -10.34
C PRO A 231 5.82 6.12 -8.81
N HIS A 232 4.84 5.64 -8.02
CA HIS A 232 4.61 6.03 -6.63
C HIS A 232 5.83 5.76 -5.73
N HIS A 233 6.26 4.51 -5.60
CA HIS A 233 7.39 4.14 -4.74
C HIS A 233 8.74 4.68 -5.25
N GLU A 234 8.91 4.82 -6.57
CA GLU A 234 10.10 5.47 -7.13
C GLU A 234 10.17 6.94 -6.70
N ASN A 235 9.03 7.64 -6.73
CA ASN A 235 8.93 9.04 -6.31
C ASN A 235 9.13 9.18 -4.80
N GLU A 236 8.63 8.23 -4.00
CA GLU A 236 8.89 8.22 -2.56
C GLU A 236 10.38 8.07 -2.24
N ILE A 237 11.09 7.18 -2.96
CA ILE A 237 12.55 7.06 -2.83
C ILE A 237 13.23 8.39 -3.12
N ALA A 238 12.89 9.03 -4.25
CA ALA A 238 13.50 10.28 -4.63
C ALA A 238 13.27 11.38 -3.58
N GLN A 239 12.05 11.51 -3.09
CA GLN A 239 11.70 12.47 -2.04
C GLN A 239 12.45 12.21 -0.74
N ALA A 240 12.37 10.99 -0.23
CA ALA A 240 12.94 10.63 1.07
C ALA A 240 14.47 10.71 1.06
N GLU A 241 15.13 10.13 0.04
CA GLU A 241 16.58 10.11 -0.02
C GLU A 241 17.17 11.50 -0.30
N CYS A 242 16.50 12.35 -1.09
CA CYS A 242 16.94 13.73 -1.26
C CYS A 242 16.70 14.60 -0.02
N ALA A 243 15.62 14.37 0.72
CA ALA A 243 15.34 15.13 1.94
C ALA A 243 16.29 14.74 3.09
N THR A 244 16.63 13.45 3.24
CA THR A 244 17.36 12.92 4.40
C THR A 244 18.84 12.61 4.13
N GLU A 245 19.22 12.47 2.85
CA GLU A 245 20.56 12.00 2.40
C GLU A 245 20.87 10.57 2.91
N ARG A 246 19.83 9.77 3.13
CA ARG A 246 19.93 8.40 3.61
C ARG A 246 19.14 7.45 2.73
N ASN A 247 19.50 6.14 2.79
CA ASN A 247 18.70 5.11 2.12
C ASN A 247 17.33 5.00 2.78
N PHE A 248 16.26 5.11 2.01
CA PHE A 248 14.90 5.16 2.53
C PHE A 248 14.44 3.84 3.15
N ALA A 249 14.40 2.76 2.38
CA ALA A 249 14.03 1.44 2.86
C ALA A 249 15.03 0.37 2.40
N SER A 250 15.37 -0.57 3.30
CA SER A 250 16.35 -1.62 3.02
C SER A 250 15.82 -2.68 2.06
N LEU A 251 14.52 -2.97 2.12
CA LEU A 251 13.88 -4.03 1.36
C LEU A 251 12.54 -3.57 0.81
N TRP A 252 12.33 -3.78 -0.49
CA TRP A 252 11.11 -3.43 -1.20
C TRP A 252 10.33 -4.69 -1.59
N MET A 253 9.05 -4.75 -1.18
CA MET A 253 8.19 -5.90 -1.43
C MET A 253 6.95 -5.49 -2.22
N HIS A 254 6.67 -6.20 -3.33
CA HIS A 254 5.50 -5.92 -4.16
C HIS A 254 4.67 -7.18 -4.37
N THR A 255 3.36 -7.04 -4.20
CA THR A 255 2.40 -8.10 -4.51
C THR A 255 2.06 -8.08 -5.99
N GLY A 256 2.01 -9.25 -6.61
CA GLY A 256 1.67 -9.39 -8.03
C GLY A 256 0.23 -8.91 -8.33
N PRO A 257 -0.06 -8.56 -9.59
CA PRO A 257 -1.36 -8.05 -9.98
C PRO A 257 -2.44 -9.13 -9.97
N LEU A 258 -3.69 -8.71 -9.69
CA LEU A 258 -4.87 -9.51 -9.91
C LEU A 258 -5.43 -9.23 -11.31
N ARG A 259 -5.80 -10.29 -12.04
CA ARG A 259 -6.46 -10.22 -13.34
C ARG A 259 -7.84 -10.83 -13.26
N ILE A 260 -8.76 -10.39 -14.09
CA ILE A 260 -10.08 -10.97 -14.29
C ILE A 260 -10.19 -11.28 -15.78
N GLU A 261 -10.43 -12.55 -16.14
CA GLU A 261 -10.43 -13.01 -17.53
C GLU A 261 -9.18 -12.55 -18.30
N ASP A 262 -8.01 -12.71 -17.67
CA ASP A 262 -6.70 -12.29 -18.19
C ASP A 262 -6.55 -10.78 -18.49
N LYS A 263 -7.55 -9.97 -18.14
CA LYS A 263 -7.51 -8.50 -18.23
C LYS A 263 -7.22 -7.88 -16.86
N LYS A 264 -6.59 -6.71 -16.87
CA LYS A 264 -6.43 -5.92 -15.63
C LYS A 264 -7.82 -5.51 -15.14
N MET A 265 -8.07 -5.68 -13.84
CA MET A 265 -9.30 -5.21 -13.21
C MET A 265 -9.35 -3.67 -13.25
N SER A 266 -10.44 -3.10 -13.76
CA SER A 266 -10.66 -1.66 -13.77
C SER A 266 -12.15 -1.32 -13.83
N LYS A 267 -12.52 -0.14 -13.30
CA LYS A 267 -13.90 0.35 -13.37
C LYS A 267 -14.35 0.62 -14.81
N SER A 268 -13.44 1.09 -15.66
CA SER A 268 -13.74 1.35 -17.08
C SER A 268 -14.09 0.10 -17.86
N LEU A 269 -13.54 -1.05 -17.47
CA LEU A 269 -13.85 -2.35 -18.06
C LEU A 269 -15.06 -3.05 -17.43
N LYS A 270 -15.72 -2.41 -16.43
CA LYS A 270 -16.88 -2.97 -15.69
C LYS A 270 -16.62 -4.38 -15.12
N ASN A 271 -15.34 -4.72 -14.87
CA ASN A 271 -14.92 -5.98 -14.27
C ASN A 271 -14.43 -5.80 -12.81
N PHE A 272 -14.95 -4.78 -12.12
CA PHE A 272 -14.64 -4.45 -10.75
C PHE A 272 -15.45 -5.35 -9.79
N ILE A 273 -14.77 -6.06 -8.91
CA ILE A 273 -15.37 -6.97 -7.94
C ILE A 273 -14.95 -6.53 -6.54
N THR A 274 -15.91 -6.28 -5.67
CA THR A 274 -15.66 -5.87 -4.29
C THR A 274 -15.48 -7.07 -3.35
N VAL A 275 -14.88 -6.83 -2.20
CA VAL A 275 -14.84 -7.82 -1.11
C VAL A 275 -16.27 -8.20 -0.70
N LYS A 276 -17.15 -7.21 -0.55
CA LYS A 276 -18.55 -7.42 -0.19
C LYS A 276 -19.28 -8.36 -1.16
N ASP A 277 -18.99 -8.26 -2.47
CA ASP A 277 -19.61 -9.14 -3.47
C ASP A 277 -19.17 -10.60 -3.29
N ILE A 278 -17.89 -10.83 -3.01
CA ILE A 278 -17.40 -12.19 -2.78
C ILE A 278 -17.96 -12.78 -1.47
N LEU A 279 -18.05 -11.96 -0.42
CA LEU A 279 -18.51 -12.42 0.88
C LEU A 279 -20.02 -12.74 0.94
N LYS A 280 -20.80 -12.42 -0.10
CA LYS A 280 -22.18 -12.89 -0.25
C LYS A 280 -22.27 -14.41 -0.45
N ASP A 281 -21.29 -14.98 -1.19
CA ASP A 281 -21.31 -16.37 -1.64
C ASP A 281 -20.25 -17.24 -0.94
N PHE A 282 -19.16 -16.63 -0.44
CA PHE A 282 -18.00 -17.34 0.10
C PHE A 282 -17.60 -16.85 1.49
N HIS A 283 -17.19 -17.79 2.33
CA HIS A 283 -16.59 -17.44 3.62
C HIS A 283 -15.27 -16.68 3.43
N PRO A 284 -14.94 -15.69 4.26
CA PRO A 284 -13.71 -14.87 4.13
C PRO A 284 -12.42 -15.69 4.00
N GLU A 285 -12.31 -16.79 4.73
CA GLU A 285 -11.13 -17.66 4.66
C GLU A 285 -10.94 -18.32 3.29
N VAL A 286 -12.01 -18.52 2.52
CA VAL A 286 -11.92 -19.01 1.14
C VAL A 286 -11.19 -18.01 0.28
N LEU A 287 -11.52 -16.72 0.38
CA LEU A 287 -10.85 -15.65 -0.36
C LEU A 287 -9.38 -15.51 0.09
N ARG A 288 -9.12 -15.59 1.41
CA ARG A 288 -7.74 -15.60 1.93
C ARG A 288 -6.95 -16.75 1.35
N LEU A 289 -7.48 -17.98 1.43
CA LEU A 289 -6.80 -19.17 0.92
C LEU A 289 -6.58 -19.09 -0.59
N PHE A 290 -7.57 -18.64 -1.36
CA PHE A 290 -7.45 -18.43 -2.80
C PHE A 290 -6.20 -17.57 -3.14
N PHE A 291 -5.99 -16.46 -2.44
CA PHE A 291 -4.81 -15.62 -2.67
C PHE A 291 -3.50 -16.27 -2.20
N LEU A 292 -3.53 -17.03 -1.12
CA LEU A 292 -2.33 -17.64 -0.52
C LEU A 292 -1.89 -18.94 -1.23
N LEU A 293 -2.75 -19.55 -2.03
CA LEU A 293 -2.37 -20.68 -2.90
C LEU A 293 -1.43 -20.26 -4.03
N THR A 294 -1.33 -18.96 -4.31
CA THR A 294 -0.40 -18.42 -5.30
C THR A 294 0.68 -17.59 -4.60
N HIS A 295 1.93 -17.74 -5.04
CA HIS A 295 3.02 -16.93 -4.49
C HIS A 295 2.70 -15.44 -4.59
N TYR A 296 2.95 -14.67 -3.53
CA TYR A 296 2.52 -13.27 -3.42
C TYR A 296 2.96 -12.37 -4.58
N ARG A 297 4.13 -12.63 -5.20
CA ARG A 297 4.65 -11.86 -6.35
C ARG A 297 4.10 -12.29 -7.71
N SER A 298 3.53 -13.48 -7.81
CA SER A 298 3.02 -13.98 -9.09
C SER A 298 1.68 -13.32 -9.44
N PRO A 299 1.40 -13.03 -10.70
CA PRO A 299 0.04 -12.68 -11.11
C PRO A 299 -0.95 -13.79 -10.71
N ILE A 300 -2.17 -13.41 -10.39
CA ILE A 300 -3.28 -14.36 -10.15
C ILE A 300 -4.47 -13.96 -11.00
N SER A 301 -5.10 -14.93 -11.67
CA SER A 301 -6.36 -14.72 -12.36
C SER A 301 -7.52 -15.15 -11.46
N TYR A 302 -8.44 -14.22 -11.22
CA TYR A 302 -9.66 -14.49 -10.49
C TYR A 302 -10.64 -15.27 -11.37
N SER A 303 -11.22 -16.31 -10.80
CA SER A 303 -12.38 -17.00 -11.35
C SER A 303 -13.23 -17.59 -10.22
N LYS A 304 -14.53 -17.76 -10.47
CA LYS A 304 -15.41 -18.42 -9.49
C LYS A 304 -14.98 -19.86 -9.23
N GLU A 305 -14.53 -20.57 -10.27
CA GLU A 305 -13.96 -21.92 -10.13
C GLU A 305 -12.73 -21.95 -9.21
N GLY A 306 -11.87 -20.92 -9.30
CA GLY A 306 -10.72 -20.77 -8.40
C GLY A 306 -11.12 -20.65 -6.93
N LEU A 307 -12.18 -19.90 -6.63
CA LEU A 307 -12.74 -19.80 -5.28
C LEU A 307 -13.36 -21.12 -4.82
N GLU A 308 -14.10 -21.82 -5.68
CA GLU A 308 -14.65 -23.15 -5.38
C GLU A 308 -13.55 -24.18 -5.11
N ASN A 309 -12.44 -24.11 -5.82
CA ASN A 309 -11.26 -24.93 -5.58
C ASN A 309 -10.65 -24.61 -4.21
N ALA A 310 -10.45 -23.32 -3.88
CA ALA A 310 -9.97 -22.89 -2.58
C ALA A 310 -10.90 -23.35 -1.44
N LYS A 311 -12.22 -23.26 -1.65
CA LYS A 311 -13.22 -23.77 -0.70
C LYS A 311 -13.03 -25.27 -0.43
N ARG A 312 -12.92 -26.10 -1.49
CA ARG A 312 -12.69 -27.54 -1.34
C ARG A 312 -11.40 -27.87 -0.58
N VAL A 313 -10.34 -27.07 -0.77
CA VAL A 313 -9.09 -27.23 -0.01
C VAL A 313 -9.31 -26.87 1.45
N LEU A 314 -9.99 -25.75 1.73
CA LEU A 314 -10.30 -25.30 3.09
C LEU A 314 -11.16 -26.33 3.84
N ASP A 315 -12.19 -26.88 3.21
CA ASP A 315 -13.07 -27.89 3.78
C ASP A 315 -12.28 -29.14 4.25
N LYS A 316 -11.22 -29.54 3.51
CA LYS A 316 -10.33 -30.64 3.92
C LYS A 316 -9.56 -30.32 5.20
N PHE A 317 -9.08 -29.08 5.39
CA PHE A 317 -8.44 -28.68 6.64
C PHE A 317 -9.42 -28.74 7.82
N TYR A 318 -10.63 -28.25 7.65
CA TYR A 318 -11.64 -28.31 8.71
C TYR A 318 -12.06 -29.71 9.05
N THR A 319 -12.19 -30.61 8.06
CA THR A 319 -12.43 -32.03 8.29
C THR A 319 -11.30 -32.64 9.13
N LEU A 320 -10.03 -32.40 8.74
CA LEU A 320 -8.88 -32.87 9.50
C LEU A 320 -8.89 -32.38 10.96
N PHE A 321 -9.16 -31.08 11.17
CA PHE A 321 -9.22 -30.52 12.53
C PHE A 321 -10.36 -31.15 13.38
N SER A 322 -11.50 -31.41 12.75
CA SER A 322 -12.60 -32.13 13.41
C SER A 322 -12.20 -33.54 13.82
N ASP A 323 -11.53 -34.27 12.91
CA ASP A 323 -11.09 -35.65 13.17
C ASP A 323 -10.03 -35.70 14.27
N ILE A 324 -9.05 -34.78 14.28
CA ILE A 324 -8.04 -34.65 15.34
C ILE A 324 -8.71 -34.36 16.68
N LYS A 325 -9.68 -33.45 16.74
CA LYS A 325 -10.40 -33.11 17.97
C LYS A 325 -11.16 -34.32 18.51
N THR A 326 -11.78 -35.09 17.64
CA THR A 326 -12.48 -36.31 18.00
C THR A 326 -11.49 -37.36 18.51
N CYS A 327 -10.36 -37.57 17.83
CA CYS A 327 -9.32 -38.51 18.24
C CYS A 327 -8.73 -38.16 19.63
N LEU A 328 -8.46 -36.88 19.90
CA LEU A 328 -7.95 -36.45 21.22
C LEU A 328 -8.96 -36.66 22.35
N LEU A 329 -10.26 -36.62 22.08
CA LEU A 329 -11.29 -36.96 23.07
C LEU A 329 -11.30 -38.45 23.40
N TYR A 330 -10.99 -39.34 22.44
CA TYR A 330 -10.88 -40.79 22.66
C TYR A 330 -9.57 -41.20 23.33
N THR A 331 -8.51 -40.43 23.24
CA THR A 331 -7.20 -40.67 23.89
C THR A 331 -7.11 -40.10 25.31
N SER A 332 -8.13 -39.41 25.78
CA SER A 332 -8.22 -39.02 27.20
C SER A 332 -8.31 -40.30 28.07
N PRO A 333 -7.44 -40.47 29.10
CA PRO A 333 -7.44 -41.69 29.92
C PRO A 333 -8.80 -41.93 30.51
N SER A 334 -9.29 -43.16 30.33
CA SER A 334 -10.54 -43.62 30.92
C SER A 334 -10.52 -43.39 32.44
N PRO A 335 -11.65 -43.06 33.07
CA PRO A 335 -11.72 -42.99 34.54
C PRO A 335 -11.20 -44.22 35.24
N ARG A 336 -11.12 -45.38 34.57
CA ARG A 336 -10.55 -46.62 35.08
C ARG A 336 -9.01 -46.64 35.10
N ASP A 337 -8.34 -45.78 34.39
CA ASP A 337 -6.86 -45.68 34.34
C ASP A 337 -6.30 -44.73 35.41
N ARG A 338 -7.16 -44.22 36.30
CA ARG A 338 -6.82 -43.35 37.43
C ARG A 338 -6.87 -44.02 38.79
N SER A 339 -6.90 -45.37 38.84
CA SER A 339 -6.84 -46.13 40.10
C SER A 339 -5.46 -46.66 40.40
#